data_5aae65bf97dbce6065719c1e95443141
#
_entry.id   5aae65bf97dbce6065719c1e95443141
#
_cell.length_a   1.000
_cell.length_b   1.000
_cell.length_c   1.000
_cell.angle_alpha   90.00
_cell.angle_beta   90.00
_cell.angle_gamma   90.00
#
_symmetry.space_group_name_H-M   'P 1'
#
loop_
_entity.id
_entity.type
_entity.pdbx_description
1 polymer ?
#
loop_
_entity_poly.entity_id
_entity_poly.type
_entity_poly.pdbx_seq_one_letter_code
_entity_poly.pdbx_strand_id
1 'polypeptide(L)'
;MANLDPKRLRRYCLTIQENVEDIRYLLSQYSDQELLEKRYLLKALKYSLIEIAEAMADVLQHMLAKLKGEAAESYLEVGEKARSANLMDSELLGRLMFFFKFRNLLVHRYWEIDNHRLVRETRKGYGDFESFIDNVETLLKEKGEERSAS
;
A
#
# COMPACT_ATOMS: atom_id res chain seq x y z
N MET A 1 25.11 10.89 5.64
CA MET A 1 23.65 10.94 5.56
C MET A 1 23.08 9.61 5.06
N ALA A 2 22.05 9.11 5.72
CA ALA A 2 21.45 7.85 5.30
C ALA A 2 20.64 8.05 4.02
N ASN A 3 20.88 7.20 3.02
CA ASN A 3 20.23 7.27 1.73
C ASN A 3 19.19 6.17 1.59
N LEU A 4 18.19 6.43 0.74
CA LEU A 4 17.22 5.40 0.36
C LEU A 4 17.91 4.25 -0.36
N ASP A 5 17.43 3.04 -0.14
CA ASP A 5 17.90 1.83 -0.81
C ASP A 5 16.96 1.53 -2.00
N PRO A 6 17.36 1.87 -3.24
CA PRO A 6 16.48 1.69 -4.39
C PRO A 6 16.08 0.24 -4.64
N LYS A 7 17.00 -0.69 -4.45
CA LYS A 7 16.71 -2.13 -4.65
C LYS A 7 15.64 -2.61 -3.69
N ARG A 8 15.76 -2.22 -2.42
CA ARG A 8 14.79 -2.60 -1.38
C ARG A 8 13.41 -2.01 -1.69
N LEU A 9 13.37 -0.72 -2.02
CA LEU A 9 12.11 -0.07 -2.33
C LEU A 9 11.44 -0.67 -3.57
N ARG A 10 12.21 -0.96 -4.61
CA ARG A 10 11.67 -1.58 -5.82
C ARG A 10 11.18 -3.00 -5.58
N ARG A 11 11.81 -3.74 -4.67
CA ARG A 11 11.32 -5.07 -4.29
C ARG A 11 9.95 -4.99 -3.61
N TYR A 12 9.76 -4.03 -2.71
CA TYR A 12 8.44 -3.80 -2.10
C TYR A 12 7.41 -3.38 -3.16
N CYS A 13 7.79 -2.49 -4.07
CA CYS A 13 6.91 -2.06 -5.15
C CYS A 13 6.54 -3.21 -6.09
N LEU A 14 7.44 -4.15 -6.32
CA LEU A 14 7.15 -5.34 -7.12
C LEU A 14 6.07 -6.20 -6.45
N THR A 15 6.17 -6.39 -5.15
CA THR A 15 5.13 -7.09 -4.39
C THR A 15 3.77 -6.40 -4.55
N ILE A 16 3.75 -5.08 -4.44
CA ILE A 16 2.52 -4.30 -4.65
C ILE A 16 1.97 -4.53 -6.06
N GLN A 17 2.83 -4.41 -7.08
CA GLN A 17 2.43 -4.54 -8.47
C GLN A 17 1.86 -5.93 -8.79
N GLU A 18 2.50 -6.98 -8.32
CA GLU A 18 2.02 -8.35 -8.52
C GLU A 18 0.62 -8.55 -7.93
N ASN A 19 0.39 -8.02 -6.73
CA ASN A 19 -0.91 -8.12 -6.08
C ASN A 19 -1.97 -7.22 -6.74
N VAL A 20 -1.57 -6.06 -7.25
CA VAL A 20 -2.48 -5.20 -8.02
C VAL A 20 -2.97 -5.94 -9.27
N GLU A 21 -2.09 -6.66 -9.95
CA GLU A 21 -2.47 -7.45 -11.11
C GLU A 21 -3.45 -8.56 -10.76
N ASP A 22 -3.24 -9.22 -9.63
CA ASP A 22 -4.17 -10.24 -9.12
C ASP A 22 -5.54 -9.63 -8.82
N ILE A 23 -5.57 -8.47 -8.16
CA ILE A 23 -6.81 -7.75 -7.88
C ILE A 23 -7.51 -7.34 -9.18
N ARG A 24 -6.76 -6.79 -10.12
CA ARG A 24 -7.32 -6.39 -11.42
C ARG A 24 -7.95 -7.58 -12.13
N TYR A 25 -7.31 -8.74 -12.10
CA TYR A 25 -7.86 -9.97 -12.67
C TYR A 25 -9.18 -10.34 -12.00
N LEU A 26 -9.20 -10.39 -10.67
CA LEU A 26 -10.41 -10.72 -9.91
C LEU A 26 -11.56 -9.77 -10.24
N LEU A 27 -11.28 -8.46 -10.26
CA LEU A 27 -12.31 -7.45 -10.51
C LEU A 27 -12.80 -7.46 -11.97
N SER A 28 -11.96 -7.90 -12.90
CA SER A 28 -12.34 -7.98 -14.31
C SER A 28 -13.13 -9.24 -14.66
N GLN A 29 -12.91 -10.33 -13.91
CA GLN A 29 -13.55 -11.62 -14.19
C GLN A 29 -14.84 -11.85 -13.40
N TYR A 30 -15.01 -11.18 -12.28
CA TYR A 30 -16.12 -11.46 -11.37
C TYR A 30 -16.84 -10.18 -10.97
N SER A 31 -18.17 -10.29 -10.85
CA SER A 31 -18.99 -9.21 -10.30
C SER A 31 -18.78 -9.11 -8.78
N ASP A 32 -19.21 -8.01 -8.18
CA ASP A 32 -19.16 -7.85 -6.73
C ASP A 32 -19.95 -8.96 -6.03
N GLN A 33 -21.12 -9.33 -6.59
CA GLN A 33 -21.93 -10.40 -6.04
C GLN A 33 -21.16 -11.74 -6.05
N GLU A 34 -20.49 -12.08 -7.14
CA GLU A 34 -19.71 -13.31 -7.23
C GLU A 34 -18.55 -13.32 -6.24
N LEU A 35 -17.85 -12.19 -6.09
CA LEU A 35 -16.77 -12.05 -5.12
C LEU A 35 -17.26 -12.27 -3.69
N LEU A 36 -18.46 -11.76 -3.38
CA LEU A 36 -19.04 -11.89 -2.05
C LEU A 36 -19.57 -13.29 -1.77
N GLU A 37 -20.11 -13.97 -2.77
CA GLU A 37 -20.68 -15.31 -2.63
C GLU A 37 -19.64 -16.42 -2.61
N LYS A 38 -18.56 -16.25 -3.39
CA LYS A 38 -17.51 -17.28 -3.51
C LYS A 38 -16.40 -17.03 -2.50
N ARG A 39 -16.45 -17.77 -1.41
CA ARG A 39 -15.54 -17.60 -0.28
C ARG A 39 -14.05 -17.58 -0.67
N TYR A 40 -13.64 -18.45 -1.60
CA TYR A 40 -12.25 -18.52 -2.02
C TYR A 40 -11.80 -17.28 -2.81
N LEU A 41 -12.70 -16.66 -3.56
CA LEU A 41 -12.39 -15.42 -4.28
C LEU A 41 -12.21 -14.26 -3.30
N LEU A 42 -13.08 -14.19 -2.32
CA LEU A 42 -13.00 -13.17 -1.29
C LEU A 42 -11.71 -13.30 -0.47
N LYS A 43 -11.32 -14.53 -0.15
CA LYS A 43 -10.05 -14.80 0.54
C LYS A 43 -8.84 -14.38 -0.30
N ALA A 44 -8.88 -14.65 -1.60
CA ALA A 44 -7.80 -14.23 -2.50
C ALA A 44 -7.67 -12.71 -2.51
N LEU A 45 -8.79 -12.00 -2.60
CA LEU A 45 -8.81 -10.54 -2.56
C LEU A 45 -8.23 -10.02 -1.24
N LYS A 46 -8.68 -10.57 -0.12
CA LYS A 46 -8.22 -10.20 1.21
C LYS A 46 -6.72 -10.40 1.37
N TYR A 47 -6.20 -11.53 0.91
CA TYR A 47 -4.77 -11.81 1.01
C TYR A 47 -3.94 -10.82 0.19
N SER A 48 -4.38 -10.52 -1.03
CA SER A 48 -3.71 -9.52 -1.86
C SER A 48 -3.66 -8.16 -1.18
N LEU A 49 -4.76 -7.75 -0.54
CA LEU A 49 -4.81 -6.48 0.18
C LEU A 49 -3.88 -6.46 1.39
N ILE A 50 -3.75 -7.58 2.10
CA ILE A 50 -2.81 -7.70 3.22
C ILE A 50 -1.37 -7.50 2.72
N GLU A 51 -0.99 -8.20 1.66
CA GLU A 51 0.37 -8.09 1.12
C GLU A 51 0.67 -6.68 0.62
N ILE A 52 -0.29 -6.03 -0.04
CA ILE A 52 -0.12 -4.65 -0.51
C ILE A 52 0.09 -3.71 0.67
N ALA A 53 -0.77 -3.80 1.69
CA ALA A 53 -0.67 -2.92 2.84
C ALA A 53 0.66 -3.09 3.58
N GLU A 54 1.09 -4.34 3.75
CA GLU A 54 2.38 -4.62 4.39
C GLU A 54 3.56 -4.08 3.58
N ALA A 55 3.53 -4.25 2.25
CA ALA A 55 4.60 -3.73 1.39
C ALA A 55 4.63 -2.20 1.35
N MET A 56 3.46 -1.55 1.32
CA MET A 56 3.39 -0.09 1.41
C MET A 56 3.95 0.41 2.74
N ALA A 57 3.60 -0.26 3.84
CA ALA A 57 4.12 0.10 5.15
C ALA A 57 5.64 -0.06 5.21
N ASP A 58 6.18 -1.12 4.61
CA ASP A 58 7.62 -1.34 4.55
C ASP A 58 8.34 -0.21 3.78
N VAL A 59 7.75 0.25 2.68
CA VAL A 59 8.27 1.40 1.93
C VAL A 59 8.30 2.65 2.83
N LEU A 60 7.17 2.95 3.47
CA LEU A 60 7.06 4.15 4.31
C LEU A 60 7.96 4.08 5.54
N GLN A 61 8.12 2.92 6.17
CA GLN A 61 9.05 2.73 7.28
C GLN A 61 10.49 3.01 6.85
N HIS A 62 10.87 2.49 5.69
CA HIS A 62 12.21 2.73 5.15
C HIS A 62 12.44 4.23 4.90
N MET A 63 11.47 4.89 4.29
CA MET A 63 11.54 6.32 4.01
C MET A 63 11.62 7.15 5.29
N LEU A 64 10.79 6.83 6.30
CA LEU A 64 10.83 7.52 7.59
C LEU A 64 12.20 7.38 8.26
N ALA A 65 12.73 6.16 8.28
CA ALA A 65 14.04 5.89 8.90
C ALA A 65 15.16 6.65 8.19
N LYS A 66 15.19 6.58 6.86
CA LYS A 66 16.29 7.14 6.08
C LYS A 66 16.22 8.66 5.89
N LEU A 67 15.02 9.20 5.72
CA LEU A 67 14.84 10.63 5.43
C LEU A 67 14.59 11.47 6.68
N LYS A 68 14.00 10.89 7.73
CA LYS A 68 13.61 11.63 8.95
C LYS A 68 14.21 11.09 10.23
N GLY A 69 14.87 9.93 10.18
CA GLY A 69 15.41 9.29 11.40
C GLY A 69 14.32 8.87 12.36
N GLU A 70 13.13 8.58 11.87
CA GLU A 70 11.98 8.21 12.67
C GLU A 70 11.57 6.75 12.44
N ALA A 71 10.83 6.20 13.41
CA ALA A 71 10.24 4.87 13.31
C ALA A 71 8.78 4.93 13.74
N ALA A 72 7.99 3.98 13.28
CA ALA A 72 6.60 3.84 13.68
C ALA A 72 6.35 2.41 14.17
N GLU A 73 5.45 2.24 15.14
CA GLU A 73 5.19 0.94 15.77
C GLU A 73 3.98 0.19 15.21
N SER A 74 3.18 0.85 14.37
CA SER A 74 2.00 0.23 13.79
C SER A 74 1.80 0.70 12.36
N TYR A 75 0.94 -0.01 11.62
CA TYR A 75 0.61 0.36 10.24
C TYR A 75 -0.10 1.72 10.16
N LEU A 76 -1.00 2.00 11.12
CA LEU A 76 -1.68 3.29 11.17
C LEU A 76 -0.70 4.41 11.47
N GLU A 77 0.19 4.19 12.44
CA GLU A 77 1.19 5.19 12.82
C GLU A 77 2.15 5.49 11.67
N VAL A 78 2.55 4.46 10.91
CA VAL A 78 3.44 4.68 9.76
C VAL A 78 2.79 5.57 8.71
N GLY A 79 1.51 5.34 8.42
CA GLY A 79 0.76 6.15 7.48
C GLY A 79 0.59 7.59 7.96
N GLU A 80 0.27 7.76 9.23
CA GLU A 80 0.10 9.08 9.85
C GLU A 80 1.40 9.88 9.85
N LYS A 81 2.51 9.25 10.26
CA LYS A 81 3.83 9.89 10.27
C LYS A 81 4.32 10.23 8.87
N ALA A 82 4.11 9.33 7.91
CA ALA A 82 4.48 9.58 6.53
C ALA A 82 3.72 10.79 5.96
N ARG A 83 2.44 10.88 6.28
CA ARG A 83 1.59 11.99 5.84
C ARG A 83 2.03 13.31 6.48
N SER A 84 2.26 13.31 7.79
CA SER A 84 2.72 14.49 8.53
C SER A 84 4.09 14.97 8.06
N ALA A 85 4.97 14.06 7.67
CA ALA A 85 6.31 14.36 7.18
C ALA A 85 6.35 14.70 5.69
N ASN A 86 5.21 14.67 5.02
CA ASN A 86 5.11 14.92 3.57
C ASN A 86 6.04 14.02 2.74
N LEU A 87 6.12 12.75 3.08
CA LEU A 87 6.97 11.80 2.37
C LEU A 87 6.50 11.55 0.94
N MET A 88 5.20 11.67 0.73
CA MET A 88 4.59 11.65 -0.61
C MET A 88 3.25 12.36 -0.55
N ASP A 89 2.49 12.37 -1.65
CA ASP A 89 1.21 13.06 -1.76
C ASP A 89 0.29 12.76 -0.56
N SER A 90 -0.05 13.80 0.19
CA SER A 90 -0.87 13.72 1.39
C SER A 90 -2.29 13.19 1.12
N GLU A 91 -2.88 13.58 0.00
CA GLU A 91 -4.22 13.11 -0.37
C GLU A 91 -4.22 11.62 -0.68
N LEU A 92 -3.20 11.16 -1.41
CA LEU A 92 -3.03 9.75 -1.71
C LEU A 92 -2.87 8.94 -0.42
N LEU A 93 -1.97 9.38 0.47
CA LEU A 93 -1.78 8.70 1.76
C LEU A 93 -3.06 8.68 2.59
N GLY A 94 -3.84 9.76 2.55
CA GLY A 94 -5.13 9.82 3.22
C GLY A 94 -6.10 8.74 2.74
N ARG A 95 -6.18 8.52 1.42
CA ARG A 95 -7.03 7.47 0.86
C ARG A 95 -6.49 6.07 1.20
N LEU A 96 -5.18 5.90 1.23
CA LEU A 96 -4.56 4.61 1.53
C LEU A 96 -4.70 4.19 2.99
N MET A 97 -4.98 5.13 3.91
CA MET A 97 -5.21 4.83 5.32
C MET A 97 -6.32 3.79 5.53
N PHE A 98 -7.33 3.80 4.67
CA PHE A 98 -8.39 2.80 4.69
C PHE A 98 -7.83 1.38 4.61
N PHE A 99 -6.88 1.15 3.71
CA PHE A 99 -6.28 -0.18 3.50
C PHE A 99 -5.36 -0.60 4.64
N PHE A 100 -4.68 0.33 5.28
CA PHE A 100 -3.92 0.03 6.50
C PHE A 100 -4.85 -0.41 7.63
N LYS A 101 -5.99 0.25 7.79
CA LYS A 101 -7.00 -0.13 8.78
C LYS A 101 -7.58 -1.51 8.47
N PHE A 102 -7.87 -1.79 7.21
CA PHE A 102 -8.37 -3.10 6.79
C PHE A 102 -7.37 -4.20 7.08
N ARG A 103 -6.09 -3.97 6.82
CA ARG A 103 -5.05 -4.95 7.12
C ARG A 103 -5.08 -5.34 8.59
N ASN A 104 -5.21 -4.38 9.48
CA ASN A 104 -5.28 -4.66 10.91
C ASN A 104 -6.50 -5.51 11.28
N LEU A 105 -7.65 -5.18 10.71
CA LEU A 105 -8.87 -5.98 10.93
C LEU A 105 -8.73 -7.38 10.34
N LEU A 106 -8.23 -7.49 9.11
CA LEU A 106 -8.07 -8.78 8.42
C LEU A 106 -7.17 -9.75 9.18
N VAL A 107 -6.14 -9.24 9.85
CA VAL A 107 -5.18 -10.08 10.58
C VAL A 107 -5.65 -10.35 12.01
N HIS A 108 -6.20 -9.37 12.70
CA HIS A 108 -6.50 -9.47 14.13
C HIS A 108 -7.97 -9.69 14.46
N ARG A 109 -8.90 -9.21 13.61
CA ARG A 109 -10.34 -9.27 13.86
C ARG A 109 -11.11 -9.52 12.57
N TYR A 110 -10.73 -10.55 11.83
CA TYR A 110 -11.31 -10.82 10.52
C TYR A 110 -12.83 -10.96 10.54
N TRP A 111 -13.43 -11.35 11.68
CA TRP A 111 -14.88 -11.47 11.83
C TRP A 111 -15.61 -10.13 11.88
N GLU A 112 -14.90 -9.02 12.06
CA GLU A 112 -15.47 -7.67 12.07
C GLU A 112 -15.45 -7.01 10.69
N ILE A 113 -14.93 -7.70 9.68
CA ILE A 113 -14.84 -7.14 8.32
C ILE A 113 -16.21 -7.04 7.67
N ASP A 114 -16.54 -5.85 7.18
CA ASP A 114 -17.66 -5.65 6.28
C ASP A 114 -17.19 -5.98 4.86
N ASN A 115 -17.51 -7.19 4.39
CA ASN A 115 -17.05 -7.68 3.09
C ASN A 115 -17.62 -6.86 1.93
N HIS A 116 -18.85 -6.36 2.04
CA HIS A 116 -19.44 -5.50 1.01
C HIS A 116 -18.65 -4.21 0.85
N ARG A 117 -18.29 -3.61 1.96
CA ARG A 117 -17.48 -2.39 1.97
C ARG A 117 -16.08 -2.65 1.42
N LEU A 118 -15.47 -3.78 1.79
CA LEU A 118 -14.15 -4.18 1.31
C LEU A 118 -14.11 -4.25 -0.22
N VAL A 119 -15.07 -4.97 -0.81
CA VAL A 119 -15.14 -5.15 -2.26
C VAL A 119 -15.39 -3.79 -2.95
N ARG A 120 -16.34 -3.01 -2.43
CA ARG A 120 -16.67 -1.70 -2.99
C ARG A 120 -15.47 -0.74 -2.96
N GLU A 121 -14.83 -0.62 -1.82
CA GLU A 121 -13.69 0.31 -1.67
C GLU A 121 -12.47 -0.17 -2.46
N THR A 122 -12.27 -1.47 -2.58
CA THR A 122 -11.18 -2.00 -3.40
C THR A 122 -11.42 -1.69 -4.87
N ARG A 123 -12.63 -1.93 -5.37
CA ARG A 123 -12.95 -1.65 -6.78
C ARG A 123 -12.77 -0.17 -7.09
N LYS A 124 -13.18 0.69 -6.16
CA LYS A 124 -13.09 2.13 -6.32
C LYS A 124 -11.65 2.65 -6.22
N GLY A 125 -10.85 2.07 -5.33
CA GLY A 125 -9.57 2.66 -4.93
C GLY A 125 -8.30 1.90 -5.29
N TYR A 126 -8.37 0.74 -5.98
CA TYR A 126 -7.15 -0.05 -6.22
C TYR A 126 -6.15 0.66 -7.14
N GLY A 127 -6.59 1.63 -7.93
CA GLY A 127 -5.69 2.46 -8.72
C GLY A 127 -4.72 3.28 -7.87
N ASP A 128 -5.06 3.55 -6.61
CA ASP A 128 -4.19 4.28 -5.69
C ASP A 128 -2.90 3.51 -5.36
N PHE A 129 -2.93 2.19 -5.47
CA PHE A 129 -1.72 1.38 -5.25
C PHE A 129 -0.68 1.64 -6.33
N GLU A 130 -1.10 1.78 -7.58
CA GLU A 130 -0.19 2.13 -8.67
C GLU A 130 0.32 3.57 -8.52
N SER A 131 -0.54 4.48 -8.07
CA SER A 131 -0.12 5.85 -7.77
C SER A 131 0.94 5.89 -6.67
N PHE A 132 0.83 5.01 -5.67
CA PHE A 132 1.83 4.86 -4.63
C PHE A 132 3.19 4.45 -5.23
N ILE A 133 3.20 3.46 -6.11
CA ILE A 133 4.41 3.01 -6.80
C ILE A 133 5.03 4.16 -7.60
N ASP A 134 4.21 4.91 -8.33
CA ASP A 134 4.67 6.06 -9.12
C ASP A 134 5.33 7.13 -8.25
N ASN A 135 4.75 7.39 -7.07
CA ASN A 135 5.34 8.33 -6.11
C ASN A 135 6.72 7.85 -5.64
N VAL A 136 6.88 6.55 -5.39
CA VAL A 136 8.18 5.99 -4.98
C VAL A 136 9.21 6.15 -6.10
N GLU A 137 8.83 5.84 -7.34
CA GLU A 137 9.74 5.97 -8.49
C GLU A 137 10.14 7.42 -8.73
N THR A 138 9.20 8.36 -8.61
CA THR A 138 9.48 9.79 -8.72
C THR A 138 10.48 10.22 -7.66
N LEU A 139 10.29 9.80 -6.42
CA LEU A 139 11.21 10.11 -5.32
C LEU A 139 12.61 9.55 -5.58
N LEU A 140 12.69 8.32 -6.05
CA LEU A 140 13.99 7.71 -6.37
C LEU A 140 14.71 8.43 -7.48
N LYS A 141 13.99 8.91 -8.50
CA LYS A 141 14.55 9.74 -9.58
C LYS A 141 15.10 11.06 -9.04
N GLU A 142 14.32 11.77 -8.25
CA GLU A 142 14.71 13.02 -7.64
C GLU A 142 15.97 12.87 -6.78
N LYS A 143 16.02 11.86 -5.95
CA LYS A 143 17.18 11.58 -5.09
C LYS A 143 18.40 11.15 -5.90
N GLY A 144 18.19 10.41 -7.00
CA GLY A 144 19.26 10.06 -7.93
C GLY A 144 19.84 11.28 -8.63
N GLU A 145 19.01 12.22 -9.06
CA GLU A 145 19.43 13.46 -9.69
C GLU A 145 20.20 14.35 -8.73
N GLU A 146 19.74 14.50 -7.48
CA GLU A 146 20.45 15.23 -6.43
C GLU A 146 21.85 14.67 -6.20
N ARG A 147 21.98 13.34 -6.17
CA ARG A 147 23.27 12.65 -5.98
C ARG A 147 24.18 12.87 -7.18
N SER A 148 23.63 12.90 -8.40
CA SER A 148 24.40 13.15 -9.62
C SER A 148 24.87 14.59 -9.72
N ALA A 149 24.09 15.53 -9.18
CA ALA A 149 24.42 16.96 -9.19
C ALA A 149 25.49 17.34 -8.15
N SER A 150 25.65 16.51 -7.13
CA SER A 150 26.66 16.78 -6.09
C SER A 150 27.98 16.09 -6.39
#